data_5a9e06214e9c0487366353d83c3c7f9b
#
_entry.id   5a9e06214e9c0487366353d83c3c7f9b
#
_cell.length_a   1.000
_cell.length_b   1.000
_cell.length_c   1.000
_cell.angle_alpha   90.00
_cell.angle_beta   90.00
_cell.angle_gamma   90.00
#
_symmetry.space_group_name_H-M   'P 1'
#
loop_
_entity.id
_entity.type
_entity.pdbx_description
1 polymer ?
#
loop_
_entity_poly.entity_id
_entity_poly.type
_entity_poly.pdbx_seq_one_letter_code
_entity_poly.pdbx_strand_id
1 'polypeptide(L)'
;IMRNIFLSLFFITSLKADVHTIAVLDFSGENIHQDELKSLSAIFRTELLQMDTLRVLDYDDMTSVLMDYSGSTSCSSIECAVIASMILDQEWLVTAHVSKIGEVFLIEARLIESSSGRIINAVSYDYELSLEGLYTRGMHNLSEIVMSKRIPLEIHKRQNLVYFKTNPSDAMIRVGKDTLSGTTPLAIDRVVVESRPIIVFKNNYEPFRVKQLPTDDSDIIYIDLKLKSPKIGNVIFKDPVPKDIAIA
;
A
#
# COMPACT_ATOMS: atom_id res chain seq x y z
N ILE A 1 54.33 47.18 -29.93
CA ILE A 1 53.70 45.85 -29.91
C ILE A 1 53.10 45.69 -28.53
N MET A 2 51.82 46.06 -28.37
CA MET A 2 51.03 45.89 -27.11
C MET A 2 50.31 44.55 -27.18
N ARG A 3 50.60 43.63 -26.25
CA ARG A 3 50.01 42.32 -26.16
C ARG A 3 48.93 42.37 -25.10
N ASN A 4 47.65 42.41 -25.53
CA ASN A 4 46.49 42.34 -24.67
C ASN A 4 46.42 40.93 -24.00
N ILE A 5 46.58 40.91 -22.69
CA ILE A 5 46.28 39.72 -21.83
C ILE A 5 44.81 39.80 -21.45
N PHE A 6 43.98 38.99 -22.12
CA PHE A 6 42.59 38.77 -21.74
C PHE A 6 42.58 37.87 -20.48
N LEU A 7 42.36 38.46 -19.32
CA LEU A 7 42.16 37.74 -18.08
C LEU A 7 40.69 37.22 -18.06
N SER A 8 40.49 35.96 -18.46
CA SER A 8 39.22 35.30 -18.40
C SER A 8 38.91 34.99 -16.94
N LEU A 9 38.04 35.80 -16.34
CA LEU A 9 37.51 35.56 -14.98
C LEU A 9 36.49 34.42 -15.05
N PHE A 10 36.92 33.21 -14.72
CA PHE A 10 36.02 32.06 -14.54
C PHE A 10 35.21 32.28 -13.28
N PHE A 11 33.95 32.73 -13.40
CA PHE A 11 32.98 32.73 -12.33
C PHE A 11 32.59 31.27 -12.06
N ILE A 12 33.19 30.67 -11.02
CA ILE A 12 32.75 29.42 -10.46
C ILE A 12 31.48 29.73 -9.65
N THR A 13 30.31 29.61 -10.26
CA THR A 13 29.05 29.58 -9.54
C THR A 13 28.99 28.24 -8.77
N SER A 14 29.25 28.31 -7.48
CA SER A 14 28.98 27.18 -6.60
C SER A 14 27.47 26.87 -6.67
N LEU A 15 27.07 25.78 -7.34
CA LEU A 15 25.74 25.20 -7.19
C LEU A 15 25.68 24.70 -5.74
N LYS A 16 25.03 25.49 -4.87
CA LYS A 16 24.57 24.94 -3.60
C LYS A 16 23.45 23.96 -3.92
N ALA A 17 23.65 22.69 -3.65
CA ALA A 17 22.55 21.74 -3.61
C ALA A 17 21.63 22.18 -2.46
N ASP A 18 20.37 22.44 -2.75
CA ASP A 18 19.36 22.69 -1.71
C ASP A 18 19.19 21.42 -0.89
N VAL A 19 19.49 21.50 0.41
CA VAL A 19 19.31 20.41 1.36
C VAL A 19 17.91 20.53 1.97
N HIS A 20 17.07 19.51 1.76
CA HIS A 20 15.70 19.47 2.27
C HIS A 20 15.65 18.72 3.61
N THR A 21 14.83 19.21 4.54
CA THR A 21 14.56 18.52 5.80
C THR A 21 13.34 17.61 5.65
N ILE A 22 13.45 16.38 6.16
CA ILE A 22 12.43 15.36 5.98
C ILE A 22 12.20 14.55 7.26
N ALA A 23 10.94 14.30 7.60
CA ALA A 23 10.54 13.33 8.61
C ALA A 23 9.94 12.08 7.94
N VAL A 24 10.14 10.92 8.57
CA VAL A 24 9.56 9.65 8.14
C VAL A 24 8.79 9.05 9.30
N LEU A 25 7.47 9.00 9.21
CA LEU A 25 6.63 8.34 10.20
C LEU A 25 6.87 6.83 10.23
N ASP A 26 6.52 6.19 11.35
CA ASP A 26 6.44 4.74 11.37
C ASP A 26 5.37 4.27 10.38
N PHE A 27 5.69 3.23 9.62
CA PHE A 27 4.77 2.68 8.65
C PHE A 27 3.58 2.04 9.35
N SER A 28 2.40 2.24 8.79
CA SER A 28 1.19 1.52 9.17
C SER A 28 1.02 0.28 8.27
N GLY A 29 0.21 -0.69 8.68
CA GLY A 29 -0.01 -1.82 7.77
C GLY A 29 -1.08 -2.80 8.20
N GLU A 30 -1.38 -3.71 7.27
CA GLU A 30 -2.34 -4.80 7.44
C GLU A 30 -1.68 -6.15 7.12
N ASN A 31 -1.98 -7.19 7.92
CA ASN A 31 -1.44 -8.54 7.79
C ASN A 31 0.09 -8.63 7.89
N ILE A 32 0.70 -7.72 8.65
CA ILE A 32 2.14 -7.65 8.94
C ILE A 32 2.32 -7.25 10.40
N HIS A 33 3.35 -7.78 11.05
CA HIS A 33 3.60 -7.48 12.46
C HIS A 33 4.09 -6.05 12.66
N GLN A 34 3.72 -5.44 13.79
CA GLN A 34 4.10 -4.07 14.11
C GLN A 34 5.61 -3.87 14.19
N ASP A 35 6.35 -4.86 14.68
CA ASP A 35 7.81 -4.81 14.76
C ASP A 35 8.47 -4.87 13.36
N GLU A 36 7.85 -5.57 12.42
CA GLU A 36 8.29 -5.60 11.02
C GLU A 36 8.07 -4.24 10.35
N LEU A 37 6.92 -3.59 10.61
CA LEU A 37 6.62 -2.24 10.11
C LEU A 37 7.62 -1.21 10.65
N LYS A 38 7.95 -1.26 11.94
CA LYS A 38 8.98 -0.40 12.55
C LYS A 38 10.35 -0.63 11.92
N SER A 39 10.70 -1.91 11.67
CA SER A 39 11.96 -2.25 11.03
C SER A 39 12.02 -1.72 9.60
N LEU A 40 10.93 -1.84 8.82
CA LEU A 40 10.83 -1.28 7.47
C LEU A 40 11.00 0.24 7.47
N SER A 41 10.32 0.95 8.37
CA SER A 41 10.46 2.41 8.49
C SER A 41 11.88 2.83 8.92
N ALA A 42 12.52 2.08 9.80
CA ALA A 42 13.90 2.36 10.22
C ALA A 42 14.89 2.18 9.07
N ILE A 43 14.75 1.11 8.29
CA ILE A 43 15.59 0.87 7.10
C ILE A 43 15.33 1.96 6.04
N PHE A 44 14.08 2.31 5.80
CA PHE A 44 13.75 3.38 4.85
C PHE A 44 14.38 4.73 5.26
N ARG A 45 14.36 5.08 6.55
CA ARG A 45 15.09 6.27 7.07
C ARG A 45 16.58 6.17 6.79
N THR A 46 17.18 4.99 6.96
CA THR A 46 18.60 4.75 6.71
C THR A 46 18.94 4.95 5.24
N GLU A 47 18.08 4.51 4.31
CA GLU A 47 18.27 4.73 2.87
C GLU A 47 18.21 6.24 2.53
N LEU A 48 17.28 6.99 3.12
CA LEU A 48 17.19 8.43 2.91
C LEU A 48 18.41 9.19 3.46
N LEU A 49 19.02 8.73 4.57
CA LEU A 49 20.22 9.33 5.12
C LEU A 49 21.45 9.23 4.20
N GLN A 50 21.42 8.31 3.23
CA GLN A 50 22.48 8.17 2.22
C GLN A 50 22.35 9.19 1.07
N MET A 51 21.25 9.96 1.03
CA MET A 51 21.02 10.97 0.00
C MET A 51 21.57 12.32 0.45
N ASP A 52 22.62 12.83 -0.20
CA ASP A 52 23.32 14.07 0.15
C ASP A 52 22.41 15.32 0.17
N THR A 53 21.25 15.26 -0.48
CA THR A 53 20.28 16.34 -0.58
C THR A 53 19.24 16.35 0.53
N LEU A 54 19.29 15.37 1.45
CA LEU A 54 18.32 15.22 2.53
C LEU A 54 18.97 15.34 3.90
N ARG A 55 18.22 15.93 4.82
CA ARG A 55 18.47 15.88 6.27
C ARG A 55 17.25 15.22 6.92
N VAL A 56 17.41 13.95 7.30
CA VAL A 56 16.34 13.18 7.95
C VAL A 56 16.27 13.57 9.43
N LEU A 57 15.06 13.86 9.91
CA LEU A 57 14.80 14.12 11.34
C LEU A 57 15.13 12.86 12.16
N ASP A 58 15.80 13.07 13.28
CA ASP A 58 16.11 11.97 14.20
C ASP A 58 14.83 11.31 14.73
N TYR A 59 14.92 9.99 14.91
CA TYR A 59 13.75 9.21 15.32
C TYR A 59 13.28 9.52 16.75
N ASP A 60 14.20 9.72 17.66
CA ASP A 60 13.86 10.00 19.06
C ASP A 60 13.26 11.38 19.20
N ASP A 61 13.77 12.37 18.46
CA ASP A 61 13.20 13.72 18.39
C ASP A 61 11.78 13.67 17.81
N MET A 62 11.58 12.97 16.69
CA MET A 62 10.27 12.78 16.08
C MET A 62 9.28 12.11 17.04
N THR A 63 9.73 11.02 17.66
CA THR A 63 8.89 10.23 18.57
C THR A 63 8.47 11.04 19.79
N SER A 64 9.40 11.79 20.39
CA SER A 64 9.09 12.65 21.54
C SER A 64 7.97 13.63 21.22
N VAL A 65 8.09 14.35 20.10
CA VAL A 65 7.10 15.36 19.69
C VAL A 65 5.74 14.73 19.36
N LEU A 66 5.72 13.63 18.61
CA LEU A 66 4.45 13.00 18.18
C LEU A 66 3.75 12.28 19.31
N MET A 67 4.47 11.64 20.22
CA MET A 67 3.88 10.95 21.38
C MET A 67 3.22 11.93 22.34
N ASP A 68 3.84 13.10 22.55
CA ASP A 68 3.25 14.17 23.39
C ASP A 68 1.97 14.76 22.77
N TYR A 69 1.90 14.82 21.44
CA TYR A 69 0.76 15.43 20.74
C TYR A 69 -0.37 14.45 20.43
N SER A 70 -0.06 13.29 19.84
CA SER A 70 -1.05 12.36 19.30
C SER A 70 -1.04 10.97 19.93
N GLY A 71 -0.03 10.65 20.74
CA GLY A 71 0.18 9.31 21.31
C GLY A 71 0.54 8.24 20.28
N SER A 72 0.92 8.60 19.06
CA SER A 72 1.28 7.68 17.98
C SER A 72 2.38 8.24 17.07
N THR A 73 3.24 7.36 16.60
CA THR A 73 4.31 7.66 15.64
C THR A 73 3.96 7.25 14.20
N SER A 74 2.77 6.67 13.99
CA SER A 74 2.28 6.25 12.68
C SER A 74 0.93 6.90 12.34
N CYS A 75 0.68 7.09 11.06
CA CYS A 75 -0.57 7.62 10.54
C CYS A 75 -1.20 6.67 9.52
N SER A 76 -2.46 6.33 9.74
CA SER A 76 -3.25 5.52 8.80
C SER A 76 -4.07 6.36 7.81
N SER A 77 -4.19 7.68 8.04
CA SER A 77 -4.92 8.60 7.16
C SER A 77 -4.04 9.77 6.70
N ILE A 78 -4.45 10.41 5.60
CA ILE A 78 -3.75 11.58 5.06
C ILE A 78 -3.88 12.77 6.02
N GLU A 79 -5.03 12.96 6.64
CA GLU A 79 -5.27 14.05 7.59
C GLU A 79 -4.33 13.96 8.80
N CYS A 80 -4.15 12.75 9.34
CA CYS A 80 -3.18 12.50 10.39
C CYS A 80 -1.76 12.88 9.95
N ALA A 81 -1.35 12.45 8.75
CA ALA A 81 -0.01 12.71 8.22
C ALA A 81 0.23 14.23 7.99
N VAL A 82 -0.77 14.96 7.49
CA VAL A 82 -0.69 16.42 7.32
C VAL A 82 -0.54 17.12 8.66
N ILE A 83 -1.29 16.73 9.68
CA ILE A 83 -1.17 17.29 11.03
C ILE A 83 0.24 16.99 11.60
N ALA A 84 0.72 15.74 11.47
CA ALA A 84 2.05 15.37 11.91
C ALA A 84 3.14 16.20 11.22
N SER A 85 2.99 16.45 9.90
CA SER A 85 3.96 17.25 9.14
C SER A 85 4.08 18.70 9.66
N MET A 86 2.96 19.30 10.03
CA MET A 86 2.92 20.66 10.58
C MET A 86 3.57 20.74 11.97
N ILE A 87 3.38 19.69 12.79
CA ILE A 87 3.90 19.63 14.17
C ILE A 87 5.42 19.43 14.18
N LEU A 88 5.92 18.60 13.27
CA LEU A 88 7.34 18.25 13.19
C LEU A 88 8.20 19.36 12.57
N ASP A 89 7.60 20.38 11.98
CA ASP A 89 8.27 21.54 11.36
C ASP A 89 9.40 21.13 10.39
N GLN A 90 9.16 20.07 9.63
CA GLN A 90 10.06 19.62 8.56
C GLN A 90 9.49 20.07 7.21
N GLU A 91 10.35 20.29 6.22
CA GLU A 91 9.91 20.70 4.88
C GLU A 91 9.04 19.60 4.24
N TRP A 92 9.46 18.36 4.43
CA TRP A 92 8.77 17.19 3.89
C TRP A 92 8.48 16.13 4.94
N LEU A 93 7.41 15.36 4.72
CA LEU A 93 7.07 14.19 5.52
C LEU A 93 6.79 13.00 4.60
N VAL A 94 7.33 11.83 4.97
CA VAL A 94 6.95 10.55 4.35
C VAL A 94 6.08 9.75 5.30
N THR A 95 4.98 9.22 4.77
CA THR A 95 4.16 8.18 5.39
C THR A 95 3.99 7.02 4.42
N ALA A 96 3.89 5.79 4.95
CA ALA A 96 3.60 4.63 4.12
C ALA A 96 2.65 3.66 4.83
N HIS A 97 1.88 2.95 4.00
CA HIS A 97 1.03 1.84 4.43
C HIS A 97 1.46 0.56 3.72
N VAL A 98 1.68 -0.51 4.48
CA VAL A 98 2.14 -1.80 3.97
C VAL A 98 1.05 -2.83 4.17
N SER A 99 0.61 -3.47 3.09
CA SER A 99 -0.35 -4.58 3.14
C SER A 99 0.31 -5.86 2.64
N LYS A 100 0.26 -6.93 3.43
CA LYS A 100 0.68 -8.25 2.96
C LYS A 100 -0.51 -9.02 2.41
N ILE A 101 -0.44 -9.38 1.11
CA ILE A 101 -1.48 -10.10 0.38
C ILE A 101 -0.87 -11.38 -0.21
N GLY A 102 -1.08 -12.51 0.46
CA GLY A 102 -0.36 -13.75 0.11
C GLY A 102 1.16 -13.58 0.32
N GLU A 103 1.93 -13.76 -0.73
CA GLU A 103 3.40 -13.59 -0.72
C GLU A 103 3.84 -12.20 -1.21
N VAL A 104 2.88 -11.31 -1.50
CA VAL A 104 3.16 -9.97 -2.05
C VAL A 104 3.01 -8.92 -0.96
N PHE A 105 3.95 -7.98 -0.90
CA PHE A 105 3.86 -6.77 -0.11
C PHE A 105 3.47 -5.61 -1.00
N LEU A 106 2.33 -5.01 -0.74
CA LEU A 106 1.87 -3.78 -1.38
C LEU A 106 2.19 -2.61 -0.46
N ILE A 107 2.98 -1.65 -0.94
CA ILE A 107 3.40 -0.48 -0.17
C ILE A 107 2.88 0.77 -0.85
N GLU A 108 2.04 1.50 -0.16
CA GLU A 108 1.58 2.83 -0.57
C GLU A 108 2.33 3.88 0.23
N ALA A 109 3.25 4.60 -0.42
CA ALA A 109 4.02 5.67 0.20
C ALA A 109 3.61 7.04 -0.34
N ARG A 110 3.65 8.06 0.51
CA ARG A 110 3.33 9.44 0.16
C ARG A 110 4.38 10.38 0.71
N LEU A 111 4.81 11.30 -0.14
CA LEU A 111 5.65 12.44 0.22
C LEU A 111 4.77 13.69 0.30
N ILE A 112 4.75 14.32 1.47
CA ILE A 112 3.88 15.46 1.79
C ILE A 112 4.75 16.69 2.00
N GLU A 113 4.39 17.80 1.37
CA GLU A 113 4.95 19.12 1.65
C GLU A 113 4.27 19.71 2.89
N SER A 114 5.01 19.91 3.96
CA SER A 114 4.44 20.28 5.27
C SER A 114 3.80 21.67 5.26
N SER A 115 4.38 22.63 4.53
CA SER A 115 3.88 24.00 4.46
C SER A 115 2.47 24.14 3.87
N SER A 116 2.12 23.27 2.95
CA SER A 116 0.82 23.27 2.23
C SER A 116 -0.07 22.08 2.55
N GLY A 117 0.45 21.03 3.19
CA GLY A 117 -0.22 19.76 3.37
C GLY A 117 -0.46 18.99 2.05
N ARG A 118 0.18 19.42 0.97
CA ARG A 118 0.00 18.83 -0.37
C ARG A 118 0.85 17.59 -0.54
N ILE A 119 0.25 16.53 -1.10
CA ILE A 119 1.00 15.36 -1.55
C ILE A 119 1.77 15.74 -2.80
N ILE A 120 3.10 15.77 -2.72
CA ILE A 120 3.99 16.10 -3.85
C ILE A 120 4.48 14.86 -4.59
N ASN A 121 4.39 13.68 -3.96
CA ASN A 121 4.58 12.40 -4.63
C ASN A 121 3.76 11.31 -3.92
N ALA A 122 3.20 10.38 -4.69
CA ALA A 122 2.51 9.20 -4.18
C ALA A 122 2.92 7.99 -5.02
N VAL A 123 3.30 6.93 -4.33
CA VAL A 123 3.86 5.71 -4.94
C VAL A 123 3.10 4.50 -4.44
N SER A 124 2.73 3.61 -5.36
CA SER A 124 2.33 2.25 -5.04
C SER A 124 3.44 1.31 -5.52
N TYR A 125 4.01 0.54 -4.62
CA TYR A 125 5.15 -0.32 -4.87
C TYR A 125 4.84 -1.74 -4.45
N ASP A 126 4.87 -2.66 -5.40
CA ASP A 126 4.61 -4.08 -5.19
C ASP A 126 5.93 -4.83 -5.05
N TYR A 127 6.04 -5.66 -4.03
CA TYR A 127 7.22 -6.48 -3.79
C TYR A 127 6.84 -7.95 -3.59
N GLU A 128 7.25 -8.81 -4.51
CA GLU A 128 6.81 -10.21 -4.60
C GLU A 128 7.78 -11.20 -3.95
N LEU A 129 8.89 -10.73 -3.40
CA LEU A 129 9.90 -11.56 -2.77
C LEU A 129 9.68 -11.64 -1.25
N SER A 130 10.60 -12.31 -0.55
CA SER A 130 10.56 -12.46 0.90
C SER A 130 10.66 -11.12 1.63
N LEU A 131 10.20 -11.08 2.87
CA LEU A 131 10.36 -9.93 3.78
C LEU A 131 11.83 -9.49 3.91
N GLU A 132 12.77 -10.45 3.92
CA GLU A 132 14.21 -10.17 3.91
C GLU A 132 14.66 -9.39 2.67
N GLY A 133 14.13 -9.76 1.51
CA GLY A 133 14.38 -9.02 0.27
C GLY A 133 13.78 -7.62 0.30
N LEU A 134 12.61 -7.46 0.95
CA LEU A 134 11.98 -6.16 1.14
C LEU A 134 12.85 -5.25 2.03
N TYR A 135 13.46 -5.78 3.09
CA TYR A 135 14.39 -5.04 3.93
C TYR A 135 15.63 -4.58 3.16
N THR A 136 16.19 -5.42 2.31
CA THR A 136 17.47 -5.14 1.64
C THR A 136 17.32 -4.29 0.38
N ARG A 137 16.52 -4.73 -0.57
CA ARG A 137 16.35 -4.07 -1.89
C ARG A 137 15.05 -3.28 -2.00
N GLY A 138 13.99 -3.75 -1.35
CA GLY A 138 12.70 -3.12 -1.45
C GLY A 138 12.67 -1.70 -0.89
N MET A 139 13.25 -1.49 0.29
CA MET A 139 13.30 -0.16 0.91
C MET A 139 14.23 0.79 0.18
N HIS A 140 15.35 0.30 -0.35
CA HIS A 140 16.22 1.11 -1.22
C HIS A 140 15.46 1.60 -2.46
N ASN A 141 14.83 0.69 -3.22
CA ASN A 141 14.07 1.05 -4.41
C ASN A 141 12.91 2.01 -4.07
N LEU A 142 12.20 1.75 -2.97
CA LEU A 142 11.11 2.62 -2.53
C LEU A 142 11.60 4.03 -2.22
N SER A 143 12.75 4.19 -1.55
CA SER A 143 13.31 5.49 -1.22
C SER A 143 13.66 6.30 -2.48
N GLU A 144 14.28 5.66 -3.47
CA GLU A 144 14.59 6.27 -4.76
C GLU A 144 13.32 6.75 -5.50
N ILE A 145 12.27 5.91 -5.53
CA ILE A 145 11.01 6.22 -6.23
C ILE A 145 10.25 7.34 -5.50
N VAL A 146 10.17 7.30 -4.17
CA VAL A 146 9.48 8.32 -3.38
C VAL A 146 10.14 9.69 -3.52
N MET A 147 11.48 9.73 -3.56
CA MET A 147 12.24 10.97 -3.66
C MET A 147 12.44 11.47 -5.09
N SER A 148 12.16 10.66 -6.11
CA SER A 148 12.24 11.12 -7.49
C SER A 148 11.17 12.19 -7.73
N LYS A 149 11.58 13.45 -7.91
CA LYS A 149 10.70 14.61 -8.26
C LYS A 149 9.99 14.45 -9.61
N ARG A 150 10.39 13.51 -10.41
CA ARG A 150 9.62 13.06 -11.56
C ARG A 150 8.63 12.04 -11.02
N ILE A 151 7.36 12.38 -11.06
CA ILE A 151 6.36 11.33 -11.22
C ILE A 151 6.84 10.56 -12.44
N PRO A 152 7.44 9.39 -12.30
CA PRO A 152 7.46 8.49 -13.42
C PRO A 152 6.00 8.05 -13.48
N LEU A 153 5.29 8.54 -14.44
CA LEU A 153 4.11 7.87 -14.99
C LEU A 153 4.49 6.52 -15.65
N GLU A 154 5.69 6.08 -15.44
CA GLU A 154 6.09 4.70 -15.40
C GLU A 154 6.21 4.32 -13.92
N ILE A 155 5.08 4.31 -13.20
CA ILE A 155 4.80 3.22 -12.29
C ILE A 155 5.38 2.02 -13.01
N HIS A 156 6.39 1.38 -12.43
CA HIS A 156 6.81 0.04 -12.87
C HIS A 156 5.52 -0.66 -13.16
N LYS A 157 5.24 -0.85 -14.45
CA LYS A 157 4.00 -1.37 -14.99
C LYS A 157 3.69 -2.53 -14.10
N ARG A 158 2.75 -2.32 -13.15
CA ARG A 158 2.45 -3.24 -12.04
C ARG A 158 2.54 -4.58 -12.65
N GLN A 159 3.40 -5.45 -12.13
CA GLN A 159 3.68 -6.69 -12.79
C GLN A 159 2.34 -7.38 -12.88
N ASN A 160 1.62 -7.18 -13.96
CA ASN A 160 0.43 -7.89 -14.42
C ASN A 160 -0.44 -8.57 -13.33
N LEU A 161 -0.43 -8.10 -12.08
CA LEU A 161 -1.15 -8.70 -10.96
C LEU A 161 -2.53 -8.07 -10.76
N VAL A 162 -3.51 -8.90 -10.48
CA VAL A 162 -4.84 -8.48 -10.06
C VAL A 162 -5.08 -8.97 -8.63
N TYR A 163 -5.43 -8.05 -7.75
CA TYR A 163 -5.66 -8.34 -6.33
C TYR A 163 -7.14 -8.56 -6.07
N PHE A 164 -7.47 -9.70 -5.50
CA PHE A 164 -8.85 -10.04 -5.12
C PHE A 164 -9.03 -9.89 -3.61
N LYS A 165 -9.87 -8.96 -3.19
CA LYS A 165 -10.31 -8.79 -1.82
C LYS A 165 -11.79 -9.16 -1.70
N THR A 166 -12.16 -9.93 -0.68
CA THR A 166 -13.56 -10.30 -0.44
C THR A 166 -14.00 -9.96 0.98
N ASN A 167 -15.27 -9.68 1.12
CA ASN A 167 -15.94 -9.62 2.41
C ASN A 167 -17.08 -10.68 2.44
N PRO A 168 -16.99 -11.71 3.31
CA PRO A 168 -15.86 -11.98 4.21
C PRO A 168 -14.61 -12.48 3.47
N SER A 169 -13.44 -12.38 4.11
CA SER A 169 -12.16 -12.93 3.63
C SER A 169 -12.20 -14.46 3.51
N ASP A 170 -11.07 -15.06 3.12
CA ASP A 170 -10.89 -16.52 2.97
C ASP A 170 -11.82 -17.17 1.94
N ALA A 171 -12.13 -16.47 0.87
CA ALA A 171 -12.82 -17.04 -0.28
C ALA A 171 -11.82 -17.68 -1.26
N MET A 172 -12.20 -18.79 -1.85
CA MET A 172 -11.42 -19.46 -2.89
C MET A 172 -11.71 -18.86 -4.26
N ILE A 173 -10.72 -18.89 -5.14
CA ILE A 173 -10.83 -18.37 -6.52
C ILE A 173 -10.62 -19.51 -7.50
N ARG A 174 -11.54 -19.64 -8.45
CA ARG A 174 -11.43 -20.55 -9.58
C ARG A 174 -11.31 -19.76 -10.87
N VAL A 175 -10.30 -20.09 -11.66
CA VAL A 175 -10.03 -19.49 -12.96
C VAL A 175 -10.18 -20.58 -14.04
N GLY A 176 -11.21 -20.44 -14.87
CA GLY A 176 -11.57 -21.50 -15.82
C GLY A 176 -11.99 -22.77 -15.10
N LYS A 177 -11.21 -23.83 -15.26
CA LYS A 177 -11.43 -25.15 -14.61
C LYS A 177 -10.60 -25.33 -13.33
N ASP A 178 -9.58 -24.50 -13.12
CA ASP A 178 -8.59 -24.66 -12.07
C ASP A 178 -8.96 -23.83 -10.83
N THR A 179 -8.93 -24.45 -9.65
CA THR A 179 -9.02 -23.74 -8.38
C THR A 179 -7.61 -23.37 -7.94
N LEU A 180 -7.40 -22.08 -7.68
CA LEU A 180 -6.09 -21.60 -7.26
C LEU A 180 -5.79 -22.02 -5.82
N SER A 181 -4.52 -22.25 -5.54
CA SER A 181 -4.02 -22.46 -4.19
C SER A 181 -4.05 -21.12 -3.45
N GLY A 182 -4.68 -21.07 -2.28
CA GLY A 182 -4.81 -19.88 -1.48
C GLY A 182 -6.25 -19.33 -1.45
N THR A 183 -6.46 -18.41 -0.54
CA THR A 183 -7.76 -17.76 -0.29
C THR A 183 -7.58 -16.25 -0.30
N THR A 184 -8.68 -15.53 -0.51
CA THR A 184 -8.66 -14.05 -0.49
C THR A 184 -8.33 -13.50 0.90
N PRO A 185 -7.51 -12.41 0.97
CA PRO A 185 -6.99 -11.63 -0.15
C PRO A 185 -5.90 -12.39 -0.93
N LEU A 186 -5.94 -12.34 -2.27
CA LEU A 186 -5.04 -13.08 -3.15
C LEU A 186 -4.66 -12.25 -4.36
N ALA A 187 -3.36 -12.23 -4.71
CA ALA A 187 -2.84 -11.65 -5.93
C ALA A 187 -2.69 -12.74 -7.01
N ILE A 188 -3.09 -12.46 -8.23
CA ILE A 188 -3.06 -13.40 -9.35
C ILE A 188 -2.52 -12.67 -10.57
N ASP A 189 -1.61 -13.30 -11.32
CA ASP A 189 -1.11 -12.74 -12.57
C ASP A 189 -2.28 -12.48 -13.54
N ARG A 190 -2.33 -11.27 -14.10
CA ARG A 190 -3.37 -10.81 -15.03
C ARG A 190 -3.46 -11.73 -16.26
N VAL A 191 -2.32 -12.23 -16.76
CA VAL A 191 -2.28 -13.17 -17.88
C VAL A 191 -3.05 -14.46 -17.57
N VAL A 192 -3.06 -14.91 -16.31
CA VAL A 192 -3.81 -16.08 -15.87
C VAL A 192 -5.32 -15.84 -15.90
N VAL A 193 -5.78 -14.62 -15.61
CA VAL A 193 -7.20 -14.30 -15.40
C VAL A 193 -7.86 -13.59 -16.57
N GLU A 194 -7.09 -12.94 -17.45
CA GLU A 194 -7.63 -12.01 -18.47
C GLU A 194 -8.56 -12.66 -19.49
N SER A 195 -8.31 -13.92 -19.85
CA SER A 195 -9.09 -14.64 -20.88
C SER A 195 -9.94 -15.77 -20.32
N ARG A 196 -10.10 -15.87 -19.01
CA ARG A 196 -10.78 -17.00 -18.36
C ARG A 196 -11.89 -16.54 -17.45
N PRO A 197 -13.00 -17.29 -17.31
CA PRO A 197 -14.05 -16.98 -16.37
C PRO A 197 -13.53 -17.15 -14.93
N ILE A 198 -13.69 -16.10 -14.12
CA ILE A 198 -13.28 -16.09 -12.73
C ILE A 198 -14.51 -16.25 -11.85
N ILE A 199 -14.46 -17.21 -10.93
CA ILE A 199 -15.52 -17.45 -9.94
C ILE A 199 -14.89 -17.43 -8.55
N VAL A 200 -15.42 -16.55 -7.72
CA VAL A 200 -15.05 -16.44 -6.30
C VAL A 200 -16.13 -17.14 -5.48
N PHE A 201 -15.75 -18.03 -4.57
CA PHE A 201 -16.70 -18.83 -3.80
C PHE A 201 -16.21 -19.09 -2.37
N LYS A 202 -17.15 -19.15 -1.46
CA LYS A 202 -16.93 -19.48 -0.04
C LYS A 202 -18.10 -20.34 0.46
N ASN A 203 -17.85 -21.24 1.41
CA ASN A 203 -18.90 -22.05 2.01
C ASN A 203 -20.01 -21.17 2.60
N ASN A 204 -21.27 -21.54 2.39
CA ASN A 204 -22.47 -20.80 2.78
C ASN A 204 -22.71 -19.48 2.06
N TYR A 205 -21.89 -19.10 1.07
CA TYR A 205 -22.08 -17.91 0.26
C TYR A 205 -22.42 -18.27 -1.19
N GLU A 206 -23.15 -17.38 -1.88
CA GLU A 206 -23.40 -17.52 -3.30
C GLU A 206 -22.10 -17.31 -4.09
N PRO A 207 -21.80 -18.15 -5.08
CA PRO A 207 -20.64 -17.96 -5.92
C PRO A 207 -20.76 -16.63 -6.69
N PHE A 208 -19.69 -15.83 -6.67
CA PHE A 208 -19.62 -14.57 -7.40
C PHE A 208 -18.83 -14.77 -8.68
N ARG A 209 -19.41 -14.38 -9.82
CA ARG A 209 -18.71 -14.35 -11.11
C ARG A 209 -18.17 -12.95 -11.39
N VAL A 210 -16.88 -12.82 -11.54
CA VAL A 210 -16.25 -11.59 -12.00
C VAL A 210 -16.57 -11.39 -13.48
N LYS A 211 -17.25 -10.28 -13.81
CA LYS A 211 -17.70 -10.01 -15.17
C LYS A 211 -16.62 -9.37 -16.02
N GLN A 212 -15.80 -8.53 -15.45
CA GLN A 212 -14.76 -7.77 -16.13
C GLN A 212 -13.65 -7.45 -15.15
N LEU A 213 -12.40 -7.52 -15.61
CA LEU A 213 -11.26 -7.04 -14.86
C LEU A 213 -11.21 -5.50 -14.94
N PRO A 214 -10.65 -4.81 -13.93
CA PRO A 214 -10.41 -3.38 -14.01
C PRO A 214 -9.56 -3.05 -15.23
N THR A 215 -9.95 -2.00 -15.95
CA THR A 215 -9.22 -1.47 -17.11
C THR A 215 -8.41 -0.23 -16.75
N ASP A 216 -8.67 0.32 -15.59
CA ASP A 216 -7.97 1.44 -14.99
C ASP A 216 -6.80 0.94 -14.11
N ASP A 217 -5.99 1.85 -13.63
CA ASP A 217 -4.80 1.56 -12.81
C ASP A 217 -5.11 0.93 -11.44
N SER A 218 -6.38 0.68 -11.11
CA SER A 218 -6.77 -0.05 -9.91
C SER A 218 -6.84 -1.55 -10.20
N ASP A 219 -5.75 -2.27 -9.94
CA ASP A 219 -5.71 -3.72 -10.07
C ASP A 219 -6.39 -4.45 -8.91
N ILE A 220 -7.20 -3.77 -8.09
CA ILE A 220 -7.88 -4.32 -6.91
C ILE A 220 -9.36 -4.54 -7.21
N ILE A 221 -9.82 -5.78 -7.02
CA ILE A 221 -11.22 -6.18 -7.14
C ILE A 221 -11.78 -6.44 -5.73
N TYR A 222 -12.73 -5.59 -5.31
CA TYR A 222 -13.48 -5.79 -4.06
C TYR A 222 -14.78 -6.52 -4.33
N ILE A 223 -15.04 -7.60 -3.58
CA ILE A 223 -16.22 -8.44 -3.75
C ILE A 223 -16.91 -8.66 -2.40
N ASP A 224 -18.13 -8.16 -2.26
CA ASP A 224 -19.01 -8.51 -1.14
C ASP A 224 -19.79 -9.77 -1.48
N LEU A 225 -19.49 -10.86 -0.78
CA LEU A 225 -20.16 -12.14 -0.98
C LEU A 225 -21.51 -12.14 -0.24
N LYS A 226 -22.55 -12.63 -0.91
CA LYS A 226 -23.90 -12.76 -0.32
C LYS A 226 -24.09 -14.14 0.30
N LEU A 227 -24.63 -14.20 1.50
CA LEU A 227 -25.03 -15.46 2.13
C LEU A 227 -26.08 -16.17 1.28
N LYS A 228 -25.97 -17.49 1.16
CA LYS A 228 -27.02 -18.30 0.55
C LYS A 228 -28.30 -18.19 1.39
N SER A 229 -29.41 -17.87 0.76
CA SER A 229 -30.70 -17.96 1.42
C SER A 229 -30.92 -19.41 1.91
N PRO A 230 -31.34 -19.61 3.15
CA PRO A 230 -31.68 -20.95 3.60
C PRO A 230 -32.77 -21.49 2.66
N LYS A 231 -32.56 -22.69 2.13
CA LYS A 231 -33.64 -23.39 1.44
C LYS A 231 -34.67 -23.75 2.51
N ILE A 232 -35.74 -22.97 2.56
CA ILE A 232 -36.92 -23.33 3.37
C ILE A 232 -37.50 -24.56 2.68
N GLY A 233 -37.25 -25.74 3.21
CA GLY A 233 -37.92 -26.95 2.74
C GLY A 233 -39.41 -26.80 3.01
N ASN A 234 -40.23 -26.93 2.01
CA ASN A 234 -41.66 -27.08 2.23
C ASN A 234 -41.88 -28.39 3.05
N VAL A 235 -42.21 -28.24 4.31
CA VAL A 235 -42.64 -29.38 5.11
C VAL A 235 -44.04 -29.74 4.61
N ILE A 236 -44.10 -30.78 3.79
CA ILE A 236 -45.39 -31.35 3.36
C ILE A 236 -45.82 -32.27 4.48
N PHE A 237 -46.79 -31.83 5.31
CA PHE A 237 -47.47 -32.71 6.23
C PHE A 237 -48.34 -33.67 5.42
N LYS A 238 -48.00 -34.97 5.40
CA LYS A 238 -48.93 -36.00 4.96
C LYS A 238 -49.92 -36.24 6.09
N ASP A 239 -51.22 -36.04 5.81
CA ASP A 239 -52.33 -36.20 6.74
C ASP A 239 -52.28 -37.51 7.55
N PRO A 240 -52.87 -37.48 8.79
CA PRO A 240 -53.48 -36.34 9.46
C PRO A 240 -52.49 -35.63 10.41
N VAL A 241 -52.59 -34.32 10.48
CA VAL A 241 -51.90 -33.52 11.51
C VAL A 241 -52.51 -33.93 12.87
N PRO A 242 -51.72 -34.38 13.84
CA PRO A 242 -52.23 -34.63 15.19
C PRO A 242 -52.85 -33.33 15.74
N LYS A 243 -54.07 -33.44 16.31
CA LYS A 243 -54.82 -32.26 16.80
C LYS A 243 -54.19 -31.59 18.02
N ASP A 244 -53.04 -32.05 18.48
CA ASP A 244 -52.42 -31.63 19.74
C ASP A 244 -51.16 -30.79 19.57
N ILE A 245 -50.86 -30.33 18.34
CA ILE A 245 -49.73 -29.39 18.12
C ILE A 245 -50.27 -27.97 18.14
N ALA A 246 -50.20 -27.31 19.30
CA ALA A 246 -50.40 -25.88 19.39
C ALA A 246 -49.19 -25.19 18.76
N ILE A 247 -49.46 -24.41 17.72
CA ILE A 247 -48.46 -23.48 17.11
C ILE A 247 -48.41 -22.28 18.05
N ALA A 248 -47.25 -22.08 18.69
CA ALA A 248 -46.93 -20.89 19.44
C ALA A 248 -46.29 -19.86 18.50
#